data_a7ead1df1a20e662b6cb83453a13466d
#
_entry.id   a7ead1df1a20e662b6cb83453a13466d
#
_cell.length_a   1.000
_cell.length_b   1.000
_cell.length_c   1.000
_cell.angle_alpha   90.00
_cell.angle_beta   90.00
_cell.angle_gamma   90.00
#
_symmetry.space_group_name_H-M   'P 1'
#
loop_
_entity.id
_entity.type
_entity.pdbx_description
1 polymer ?
#
loop_
_entity_poly.entity_id
_entity_poly.type
_entity_poly.pdbx_seq_one_letter_code
_entity_poly.pdbx_strand_id
1 'polypeptide(L)'
;DANAYKQGQNVRVDARFLPAEAKYVKFTVEGAVGRIPEEDNMYGRIAEMDLFGTTTADKGELVALYNEYKDLSSTGYIKDTWTAFQDAMKAAESVLNNEAATADEITAATEGLKTAIDGLRISKTTLEFFLNSAKTHQANGDVDNCVESVKELFTEAITEGDAVMANDHATYEEVMNATSKLVQALGALDMKAGSKTDLEMALELADMIDL
;
A
#
# COMPACT_ATOMS: atom_id res chain seq x y z
N ASP A 1 -24.99 -13.68 46.11
CA ASP A 1 -25.90 -14.07 47.19
C ASP A 1 -27.31 -13.54 46.88
N ALA A 2 -28.13 -14.40 46.27
CA ALA A 2 -29.47 -14.05 45.77
C ALA A 2 -30.53 -13.89 46.91
N ASN A 3 -30.11 -13.87 48.15
CA ASN A 3 -31.01 -13.93 49.27
C ASN A 3 -31.31 -12.59 50.00
N ALA A 4 -30.97 -11.48 49.37
CA ALA A 4 -31.17 -10.17 50.01
C ALA A 4 -32.46 -9.44 49.59
N TYR A 5 -33.41 -10.12 48.93
CA TYR A 5 -34.66 -9.48 48.49
C TYR A 5 -35.60 -9.21 49.68
N LYS A 6 -35.91 -7.96 49.89
CA LYS A 6 -37.09 -7.55 50.66
C LYS A 6 -38.02 -6.76 49.74
N GLN A 7 -39.30 -7.11 49.78
CA GLN A 7 -40.34 -6.46 48.99
C GLN A 7 -40.22 -4.93 49.02
N GLY A 8 -40.11 -4.28 47.87
CA GLY A 8 -40.03 -2.83 47.74
C GLY A 8 -38.63 -2.21 47.87
N GLN A 9 -37.57 -3.00 47.92
CA GLN A 9 -36.19 -2.49 47.90
C GLN A 9 -35.51 -2.75 46.58
N ASN A 10 -34.73 -1.78 46.10
CA ASN A 10 -33.81 -1.98 45.00
C ASN A 10 -32.62 -2.83 45.47
N VAL A 11 -32.41 -3.97 44.87
CA VAL A 11 -31.26 -4.83 45.18
C VAL A 11 -30.25 -4.69 44.06
N ARG A 12 -29.01 -4.36 44.42
CA ARG A 12 -27.89 -4.42 43.51
C ARG A 12 -27.27 -5.82 43.60
N VAL A 13 -27.14 -6.48 42.46
CA VAL A 13 -26.46 -7.77 42.35
C VAL A 13 -25.19 -7.54 41.51
N ASP A 14 -24.03 -7.70 42.11
CA ASP A 14 -22.77 -7.69 41.42
C ASP A 14 -22.39 -9.16 41.07
N ALA A 15 -22.49 -9.50 39.81
CA ALA A 15 -22.02 -10.78 39.30
C ALA A 15 -20.60 -10.60 38.69
N ARG A 16 -19.65 -11.39 39.19
CA ARG A 16 -18.28 -11.41 38.66
C ARG A 16 -18.07 -12.73 37.93
N PHE A 17 -17.59 -12.65 36.72
CA PHE A 17 -17.22 -13.80 35.91
C PHE A 17 -15.80 -13.62 35.35
N LEU A 18 -15.19 -14.71 34.94
CA LEU A 18 -13.89 -14.65 34.30
C LEU A 18 -14.00 -13.88 33.00
N PRO A 19 -12.96 -13.10 32.63
CA PRO A 19 -12.95 -12.41 31.36
C PRO A 19 -13.24 -13.40 30.22
N ALA A 20 -14.21 -13.04 29.37
CA ALA A 20 -14.56 -13.78 28.19
C ALA A 20 -14.81 -12.81 27.03
N GLU A 21 -14.31 -13.14 25.87
CA GLU A 21 -14.66 -12.41 24.66
C GLU A 21 -16.08 -12.75 24.26
N ALA A 22 -16.93 -11.75 24.20
CA ALA A 22 -18.32 -11.92 23.80
C ALA A 22 -18.80 -10.75 22.94
N LYS A 23 -19.42 -11.05 21.81
CA LYS A 23 -20.08 -10.06 20.96
C LYS A 23 -21.43 -9.63 21.52
N TYR A 24 -22.09 -10.53 22.27
CA TYR A 24 -23.39 -10.31 22.89
C TYR A 24 -23.41 -10.90 24.30
N VAL A 25 -24.05 -10.21 25.23
CA VAL A 25 -24.32 -10.71 26.58
C VAL A 25 -25.81 -10.95 26.73
N LYS A 26 -26.19 -12.19 27.06
CA LYS A 26 -27.56 -12.57 27.31
C LYS A 26 -27.79 -12.74 28.80
N PHE A 27 -28.75 -12.03 29.32
CA PHE A 27 -29.22 -12.19 30.71
C PHE A 27 -30.48 -13.05 30.69
N THR A 28 -30.49 -14.09 31.52
CA THR A 28 -31.65 -14.92 31.71
C THR A 28 -32.05 -14.83 33.20
N VAL A 29 -33.26 -14.40 33.47
CA VAL A 29 -33.82 -14.40 34.82
C VAL A 29 -34.56 -15.72 34.97
N GLU A 30 -34.02 -16.63 35.80
CA GLU A 30 -34.64 -17.90 36.12
C GLU A 30 -35.27 -17.80 37.54
N GLY A 31 -36.58 -17.83 37.58
CA GLY A 31 -37.32 -17.80 38.85
C GLY A 31 -37.35 -16.43 39.51
N ALA A 32 -38.36 -15.66 39.25
CA ALA A 32 -38.63 -14.45 40.01
C ALA A 32 -39.33 -14.80 41.34
N VAL A 33 -38.70 -14.44 42.46
CA VAL A 33 -39.29 -14.61 43.77
C VAL A 33 -40.01 -13.30 44.14
N GLY A 34 -41.28 -13.25 43.81
CA GLY A 34 -42.14 -12.10 44.15
C GLY A 34 -43.56 -12.37 43.68
N ARG A 35 -44.36 -12.95 44.55
CA ARG A 35 -45.79 -13.15 44.27
C ARG A 35 -46.54 -11.92 44.73
N ILE A 36 -47.23 -11.24 43.82
CA ILE A 36 -48.32 -10.33 44.16
C ILE A 36 -49.53 -11.22 44.39
N PRO A 37 -50.13 -11.22 45.57
CA PRO A 37 -51.16 -12.20 45.97
C PRO A 37 -52.40 -12.22 45.07
N GLU A 38 -52.61 -11.22 44.25
CA GLU A 38 -53.80 -11.04 43.43
C GLU A 38 -53.62 -11.34 41.92
N GLU A 39 -52.36 -11.55 41.47
CA GLU A 39 -52.08 -11.87 40.10
C GLU A 39 -51.08 -13.04 40.00
N ASP A 40 -51.42 -14.05 39.22
CA ASP A 40 -50.61 -15.28 39.01
C ASP A 40 -49.34 -15.03 38.19
N ASN A 41 -48.88 -13.80 38.11
CA ASN A 41 -47.75 -13.38 37.30
C ASN A 41 -46.56 -12.97 38.17
N MET A 42 -45.41 -13.59 37.88
CA MET A 42 -44.14 -13.20 38.47
C MET A 42 -43.42 -12.18 37.56
N TYR A 43 -43.16 -11.01 38.10
CA TYR A 43 -42.46 -9.94 37.38
C TYR A 43 -41.05 -9.73 37.96
N GLY A 44 -40.03 -9.89 37.13
CA GLY A 44 -38.70 -9.38 37.40
C GLY A 44 -38.47 -8.11 36.60
N ARG A 45 -38.10 -7.01 37.22
CA ARG A 45 -37.65 -5.78 36.55
C ARG A 45 -36.17 -5.58 36.74
N ILE A 46 -35.42 -5.44 35.62
CA ILE A 46 -34.06 -4.91 35.63
C ILE A 46 -34.21 -3.41 35.44
N ALA A 47 -33.88 -2.61 36.47
CA ALA A 47 -34.00 -1.16 36.43
C ALA A 47 -32.79 -0.52 35.75
N GLU A 48 -31.62 -1.07 35.99
CA GLU A 48 -30.35 -0.63 35.43
C GLU A 48 -29.38 -1.78 35.38
N MET A 49 -28.54 -1.80 34.37
CA MET A 49 -27.51 -2.82 34.16
C MET A 49 -26.24 -2.16 33.67
N ASP A 50 -25.22 -2.22 34.50
CA ASP A 50 -23.88 -1.78 34.13
C ASP A 50 -23.02 -2.98 33.78
N LEU A 51 -22.42 -2.95 32.58
CA LEU A 51 -21.42 -3.90 32.17
C LEU A 51 -20.03 -3.24 32.27
N PHE A 52 -19.20 -3.79 33.12
CA PHE A 52 -17.81 -3.37 33.24
C PHE A 52 -16.92 -4.38 32.53
N GLY A 53 -16.27 -3.92 31.49
CA GLY A 53 -15.30 -4.70 30.74
C GLY A 53 -14.44 -3.79 29.88
N THR A 54 -13.29 -4.25 29.53
CA THR A 54 -12.53 -3.65 28.43
C THR A 54 -13.09 -4.23 27.14
N THR A 55 -13.63 -3.39 26.27
CA THR A 55 -13.83 -3.78 24.88
C THR A 55 -12.43 -3.94 24.28
N THR A 56 -12.05 -5.15 23.87
CA THR A 56 -10.91 -5.30 22.99
C THR A 56 -11.25 -4.56 21.71
N ALA A 57 -10.55 -3.47 21.47
CA ALA A 57 -10.76 -2.71 20.26
C ALA A 57 -10.38 -3.57 19.05
N ASP A 58 -11.17 -3.48 18.00
CA ASP A 58 -11.00 -4.29 16.79
C ASP A 58 -9.69 -3.90 16.08
N LYS A 59 -8.77 -4.86 16.00
CA LYS A 59 -7.48 -4.73 15.30
C LYS A 59 -7.52 -5.28 13.87
N GLY A 60 -8.66 -5.75 13.39
CA GLY A 60 -8.76 -6.50 12.13
C GLY A 60 -8.17 -5.76 10.94
N GLU A 61 -8.43 -4.47 10.81
CA GLU A 61 -7.89 -3.65 9.72
C GLU A 61 -6.36 -3.49 9.84
N LEU A 62 -5.85 -3.22 11.04
CA LEU A 62 -4.41 -3.10 11.28
C LEU A 62 -3.67 -4.41 11.02
N VAL A 63 -4.25 -5.55 11.42
CA VAL A 63 -3.72 -6.91 11.15
C VAL A 63 -3.65 -7.16 9.66
N ALA A 64 -4.71 -6.85 8.90
CA ALA A 64 -4.75 -7.05 7.47
C ALA A 64 -3.66 -6.23 6.77
N LEU A 65 -3.57 -4.95 7.09
CA LEU A 65 -2.60 -4.03 6.51
C LEU A 65 -1.16 -4.44 6.86
N TYR A 66 -0.89 -4.78 8.12
CA TYR A 66 0.43 -5.24 8.55
C TYR A 66 0.86 -6.51 7.79
N ASN A 67 -0.03 -7.50 7.68
CA ASN A 67 0.28 -8.75 6.99
C ASN A 67 0.49 -8.59 5.49
N GLU A 68 -0.18 -7.64 4.85
CA GLU A 68 0.01 -7.34 3.43
C GLU A 68 1.42 -6.80 3.14
N TYR A 69 1.97 -5.98 4.04
CA TYR A 69 3.22 -5.25 3.78
C TYR A 69 4.44 -5.74 4.58
N LYS A 70 4.29 -6.68 5.53
CA LYS A 70 5.40 -7.13 6.41
C LYS A 70 6.59 -7.72 5.66
N ASP A 71 6.35 -8.31 4.49
CA ASP A 71 7.37 -8.98 3.68
C ASP A 71 7.88 -8.10 2.52
N LEU A 72 7.50 -6.79 2.50
CA LEU A 72 7.94 -5.87 1.47
C LEU A 72 9.46 -5.67 1.53
N SER A 73 10.13 -5.75 0.36
CA SER A 73 11.57 -5.52 0.25
C SER A 73 11.90 -4.05 0.13
N SER A 74 13.03 -3.62 0.71
CA SER A 74 13.54 -2.24 0.59
C SER A 74 14.08 -1.91 -0.82
N THR A 75 14.17 -2.90 -1.70
CA THR A 75 14.79 -2.75 -3.02
C THR A 75 14.09 -1.69 -3.86
N GLY A 76 14.85 -0.69 -4.29
CA GLY A 76 14.38 0.37 -5.18
C GLY A 76 13.68 1.53 -4.49
N TYR A 77 13.34 1.44 -3.21
CA TYR A 77 12.71 2.56 -2.49
C TYR A 77 13.72 3.64 -2.07
N ILE A 78 13.25 4.89 -1.99
CA ILE A 78 14.03 6.00 -1.42
C ILE A 78 14.19 5.74 0.08
N LYS A 79 15.43 5.85 0.57
CA LYS A 79 15.80 5.52 1.95
C LYS A 79 14.91 6.18 3.00
N ASP A 80 14.61 7.46 2.84
CA ASP A 80 13.84 8.20 3.86
C ASP A 80 12.39 7.75 3.91
N THR A 81 11.75 7.51 2.76
CA THR A 81 10.38 6.98 2.69
C THR A 81 10.31 5.55 3.20
N TRP A 82 11.33 4.74 2.93
CA TRP A 82 11.46 3.40 3.47
C TRP A 82 11.62 3.39 4.98
N THR A 83 12.44 4.29 5.54
CA THR A 83 12.62 4.41 6.98
C THR A 83 11.32 4.79 7.68
N ALA A 84 10.58 5.77 7.15
CA ALA A 84 9.27 6.15 7.67
C ALA A 84 8.27 4.98 7.66
N PHE A 85 8.26 4.19 6.58
CA PHE A 85 7.46 2.98 6.48
C PHE A 85 7.86 1.93 7.53
N GLN A 86 9.15 1.68 7.71
CA GLN A 86 9.63 0.74 8.73
C GLN A 86 9.25 1.16 10.15
N ASP A 87 9.31 2.44 10.45
CA ASP A 87 8.94 2.97 11.77
C ASP A 87 7.43 2.84 12.01
N ALA A 88 6.61 3.07 10.99
CA ALA A 88 5.17 2.84 11.06
C ALA A 88 4.83 1.35 11.21
N MET A 89 5.56 0.44 10.54
CA MET A 89 5.41 -1.01 10.71
C MET A 89 5.75 -1.46 12.13
N LYS A 90 6.82 -0.95 12.74
CA LYS A 90 7.17 -1.22 14.15
C LYS A 90 6.11 -0.71 15.12
N ALA A 91 5.58 0.49 14.87
CA ALA A 91 4.50 1.06 15.67
C ALA A 91 3.23 0.19 15.59
N ALA A 92 2.86 -0.24 14.39
CA ALA A 92 1.75 -1.15 14.16
C ALA A 92 1.95 -2.47 14.90
N GLU A 93 3.14 -3.10 14.79
CA GLU A 93 3.48 -4.33 15.49
C GLU A 93 3.37 -4.18 17.02
N SER A 94 3.84 -3.06 17.56
CA SER A 94 3.73 -2.78 19.00
C SER A 94 2.28 -2.73 19.46
N VAL A 95 1.39 -2.08 18.69
CA VAL A 95 -0.05 -1.99 18.98
C VAL A 95 -0.73 -3.34 18.81
N LEU A 96 -0.35 -4.13 17.81
CA LEU A 96 -0.88 -5.47 17.59
C LEU A 96 -0.55 -6.40 18.76
N ASN A 97 0.65 -6.31 19.31
CA ASN A 97 1.12 -7.11 20.44
C ASN A 97 0.63 -6.62 21.81
N ASN A 98 0.06 -5.42 21.90
CA ASN A 98 -0.50 -4.88 23.13
C ASN A 98 -1.97 -5.31 23.29
N GLU A 99 -2.25 -6.28 24.15
CA GLU A 99 -3.62 -6.76 24.43
C GLU A 99 -4.53 -5.67 25.01
N ALA A 100 -3.94 -4.65 25.65
CA ALA A 100 -4.66 -3.53 26.25
C ALA A 100 -4.71 -2.29 25.33
N ALA A 101 -4.38 -2.44 24.04
CA ALA A 101 -4.42 -1.32 23.11
C ALA A 101 -5.82 -0.71 23.03
N THR A 102 -5.89 0.60 23.13
CA THR A 102 -7.12 1.37 23.02
C THR A 102 -7.56 1.52 21.56
N ALA A 103 -8.82 1.83 21.32
CA ALA A 103 -9.33 2.11 19.98
C ALA A 103 -8.57 3.28 19.30
N ASP A 104 -8.21 4.30 20.07
CA ASP A 104 -7.47 5.46 19.55
C ASP A 104 -6.05 5.07 19.14
N GLU A 105 -5.35 4.23 19.91
CA GLU A 105 -4.02 3.73 19.55
C GLU A 105 -4.06 2.86 18.29
N ILE A 106 -5.06 2.01 18.14
CA ILE A 106 -5.25 1.17 16.96
C ILE A 106 -5.54 2.04 15.73
N THR A 107 -6.44 3.02 15.87
CA THR A 107 -6.75 3.96 14.79
C THR A 107 -5.52 4.75 14.36
N ALA A 108 -4.78 5.32 15.32
CA ALA A 108 -3.56 6.07 15.05
C ALA A 108 -2.49 5.22 14.34
N ALA A 109 -2.28 3.98 14.78
CA ALA A 109 -1.35 3.06 14.15
C ALA A 109 -1.77 2.67 12.73
N THR A 110 -3.08 2.45 12.51
CA THR A 110 -3.64 2.13 11.20
C THR A 110 -3.48 3.29 10.22
N GLU A 111 -3.84 4.51 10.64
CA GLU A 111 -3.69 5.71 9.80
C GLU A 111 -2.23 6.06 9.56
N GLY A 112 -1.38 5.90 10.57
CA GLY A 112 0.06 6.10 10.44
C GLY A 112 0.69 5.15 9.43
N LEU A 113 0.31 3.86 9.47
CA LEU A 113 0.79 2.87 8.53
C LEU A 113 0.29 3.13 7.10
N LYS A 114 -0.99 3.48 6.92
CA LYS A 114 -1.54 3.90 5.62
C LYS A 114 -0.77 5.09 5.04
N THR A 115 -0.56 6.12 5.84
CA THR A 115 0.17 7.31 5.43
C THR A 115 1.60 6.99 5.01
N ALA A 116 2.28 6.10 5.73
CA ALA A 116 3.63 5.69 5.41
C ALA A 116 3.70 4.84 4.13
N ILE A 117 2.71 3.97 3.89
CA ILE A 117 2.57 3.19 2.64
C ILE A 117 2.34 4.15 1.46
N ASP A 118 1.40 5.08 1.58
CA ASP A 118 1.12 6.09 0.55
C ASP A 118 2.32 7.00 0.29
N GLY A 119 3.19 7.15 1.28
CA GLY A 119 4.43 7.92 1.21
C GLY A 119 5.61 7.20 0.57
N LEU A 120 5.53 5.88 0.32
CA LEU A 120 6.61 5.13 -0.31
C LEU A 120 6.90 5.65 -1.73
N ARG A 121 8.18 5.85 -2.05
CA ARG A 121 8.62 6.33 -3.37
C ARG A 121 9.78 5.49 -3.87
N ILE A 122 9.74 5.17 -5.16
CA ILE A 122 10.83 4.49 -5.87
C ILE A 122 11.89 5.51 -6.26
N SER A 123 13.16 5.12 -6.12
CA SER A 123 14.29 5.93 -6.59
C SER A 123 14.34 5.95 -8.10
N LYS A 124 14.33 7.14 -8.70
CA LYS A 124 14.39 7.36 -10.15
C LYS A 124 15.74 7.88 -10.63
N THR A 125 16.75 7.90 -9.76
CA THR A 125 18.07 8.49 -10.07
C THR A 125 18.72 7.86 -11.32
N THR A 126 18.64 6.54 -11.47
CA THR A 126 19.19 5.84 -12.64
C THR A 126 18.40 6.17 -13.91
N LEU A 127 17.08 6.22 -13.81
CA LEU A 127 16.21 6.62 -14.92
C LEU A 127 16.54 8.04 -15.38
N GLU A 128 16.65 8.98 -14.43
CA GLU A 128 16.99 10.39 -14.70
C GLU A 128 18.33 10.51 -15.44
N PHE A 129 19.34 9.76 -15.00
CA PHE A 129 20.67 9.76 -15.65
C PHE A 129 20.57 9.35 -17.11
N PHE A 130 19.94 8.22 -17.43
CA PHE A 130 19.82 7.75 -18.80
C PHE A 130 18.88 8.60 -19.66
N LEU A 131 17.81 9.12 -19.06
CA LEU A 131 16.89 10.05 -19.73
C LEU A 131 17.60 11.35 -20.15
N ASN A 132 18.38 11.93 -19.25
CA ASN A 132 19.16 13.13 -19.55
C ASN A 132 20.23 12.85 -20.61
N SER A 133 20.87 11.69 -20.59
CA SER A 133 21.82 11.25 -21.62
C SER A 133 21.12 11.12 -22.98
N ALA A 134 19.98 10.45 -23.06
CA ALA A 134 19.22 10.28 -24.29
C ALA A 134 18.78 11.63 -24.87
N LYS A 135 18.24 12.53 -24.04
CA LYS A 135 17.85 13.89 -24.46
C LYS A 135 19.04 14.69 -24.97
N THR A 136 20.20 14.54 -24.37
CA THR A 136 21.44 15.21 -24.81
C THR A 136 21.86 14.72 -26.19
N HIS A 137 21.86 13.40 -26.45
CA HIS A 137 22.16 12.84 -27.76
C HIS A 137 21.16 13.28 -28.83
N GLN A 138 19.87 13.33 -28.48
CA GLN A 138 18.83 13.83 -29.37
C GLN A 138 19.05 15.31 -29.71
N ALA A 139 19.34 16.15 -28.70
CA ALA A 139 19.58 17.58 -28.88
C ALA A 139 20.85 17.89 -29.71
N ASN A 140 21.87 17.01 -29.62
CA ASN A 140 23.09 17.14 -30.41
C ASN A 140 22.95 16.68 -31.87
N GLY A 141 21.79 16.10 -32.24
CA GLY A 141 21.58 15.54 -33.58
C GLY A 141 22.23 14.17 -33.82
N ASP A 142 22.72 13.51 -32.76
CA ASP A 142 23.38 12.21 -32.87
C ASP A 142 22.43 11.12 -33.42
N VAL A 143 21.14 11.30 -33.22
CA VAL A 143 20.07 10.39 -33.66
C VAL A 143 19.67 10.62 -35.12
N ASP A 144 19.91 11.80 -35.67
CA ASP A 144 19.42 12.22 -37.00
C ASP A 144 19.91 11.29 -38.14
N ASN A 145 21.12 10.79 -38.01
CA ASN A 145 21.75 9.88 -38.99
C ASN A 145 21.54 8.39 -38.68
N CYS A 146 20.76 8.05 -37.65
CA CYS A 146 20.41 6.67 -37.36
C CYS A 146 19.30 6.14 -38.29
N VAL A 147 19.17 4.81 -38.36
CA VAL A 147 18.04 4.17 -39.04
C VAL A 147 16.73 4.56 -38.39
N GLU A 148 15.61 4.57 -39.14
CA GLU A 148 14.33 5.06 -38.69
C GLU A 148 13.84 4.37 -37.40
N SER A 149 14.04 3.04 -37.33
CA SER A 149 13.67 2.28 -36.10
C SER A 149 14.39 2.73 -34.83
N VAL A 150 15.61 3.27 -34.95
CA VAL A 150 16.37 3.84 -33.84
C VAL A 150 15.79 5.20 -33.43
N LYS A 151 15.38 6.03 -34.38
CA LYS A 151 14.74 7.33 -34.10
C LYS A 151 13.41 7.14 -33.38
N GLU A 152 12.62 6.17 -33.84
CA GLU A 152 11.36 5.80 -33.17
C GLU A 152 11.63 5.30 -31.75
N LEU A 153 12.59 4.39 -31.57
CA LEU A 153 12.99 3.86 -30.26
C LEU A 153 13.41 4.98 -29.29
N PHE A 154 14.20 5.96 -29.75
CA PHE A 154 14.59 7.12 -28.95
C PHE A 154 13.40 7.95 -28.53
N THR A 155 12.49 8.23 -29.46
CA THR A 155 11.28 9.03 -29.20
C THR A 155 10.38 8.36 -28.16
N GLU A 156 10.16 7.05 -28.32
CA GLU A 156 9.36 6.25 -27.38
C GLU A 156 10.03 6.18 -26.00
N ALA A 157 11.34 5.89 -25.95
CA ALA A 157 12.08 5.73 -24.69
C ALA A 157 12.11 7.06 -23.89
N ILE A 158 12.32 8.19 -24.55
CA ILE A 158 12.29 9.51 -23.90
C ILE A 158 10.86 9.84 -23.41
N THR A 159 9.85 9.59 -24.23
CA THR A 159 8.44 9.86 -23.86
C THR A 159 8.01 9.03 -22.64
N GLU A 160 8.35 7.74 -22.64
CA GLU A 160 8.05 6.85 -21.50
C GLU A 160 8.87 7.25 -20.27
N GLY A 161 10.16 7.57 -20.44
CA GLY A 161 11.01 8.06 -19.37
C GLY A 161 10.47 9.32 -18.71
N ASP A 162 10.01 10.30 -19.49
CA ASP A 162 9.40 11.52 -18.98
C ASP A 162 8.09 11.25 -18.23
N ALA A 163 7.24 10.37 -18.76
CA ALA A 163 6.00 9.99 -18.11
C ALA A 163 6.25 9.32 -16.75
N VAL A 164 7.20 8.39 -16.67
CA VAL A 164 7.58 7.72 -15.41
C VAL A 164 8.24 8.69 -14.44
N MET A 165 9.06 9.63 -14.91
CA MET A 165 9.64 10.69 -14.05
C MET A 165 8.57 11.57 -13.43
N ALA A 166 7.51 11.90 -14.16
CA ALA A 166 6.42 12.73 -13.70
C ALA A 166 5.42 11.99 -12.77
N ASN A 167 5.42 10.66 -12.76
CA ASN A 167 4.52 9.86 -11.93
C ASN A 167 5.13 9.63 -10.54
N ASP A 168 4.68 10.33 -9.50
CA ASP A 168 5.17 10.18 -8.12
C ASP A 168 4.92 8.79 -7.53
N HIS A 169 3.95 8.05 -8.07
CA HIS A 169 3.60 6.69 -7.65
C HIS A 169 4.09 5.62 -8.63
N ALA A 170 5.11 5.92 -9.43
CA ALA A 170 5.70 4.95 -10.34
C ALA A 170 6.19 3.71 -9.56
N THR A 171 5.85 2.55 -10.08
CA THR A 171 6.30 1.27 -9.55
C THR A 171 7.76 1.00 -9.89
N TYR A 172 8.39 0.10 -9.15
CA TYR A 172 9.77 -0.33 -9.44
C TYR A 172 9.88 -0.92 -10.87
N GLU A 173 8.87 -1.66 -11.31
CA GLU A 173 8.84 -2.27 -12.65
C GLU A 173 8.76 -1.19 -13.74
N GLU A 174 7.91 -0.17 -13.59
CA GLU A 174 7.83 0.94 -14.54
C GLU A 174 9.16 1.70 -14.66
N VAL A 175 9.81 2.00 -13.54
CA VAL A 175 11.12 2.67 -13.54
C VAL A 175 12.19 1.81 -14.21
N MET A 176 12.22 0.50 -13.95
CA MET A 176 13.18 -0.42 -14.58
C MET A 176 12.94 -0.60 -16.07
N ASN A 177 11.67 -0.71 -16.50
CA ASN A 177 11.32 -0.86 -17.92
C ASN A 177 11.70 0.39 -18.71
N ALA A 178 11.35 1.57 -18.22
CA ALA A 178 11.72 2.84 -18.85
C ALA A 178 13.24 3.02 -18.92
N THR A 179 13.96 2.66 -17.85
CA THR A 179 15.43 2.67 -17.82
C THR A 179 16.01 1.74 -18.88
N SER A 180 15.50 0.51 -18.98
CA SER A 180 15.96 -0.49 -19.95
C SER A 180 15.76 -0.02 -21.39
N LYS A 181 14.62 0.60 -21.71
CA LYS A 181 14.36 1.18 -23.04
C LYS A 181 15.35 2.30 -23.38
N LEU A 182 15.65 3.17 -22.43
CA LEU A 182 16.64 4.23 -22.63
C LEU A 182 18.04 3.65 -22.87
N VAL A 183 18.43 2.61 -22.12
CA VAL A 183 19.72 1.91 -22.35
C VAL A 183 19.76 1.27 -23.72
N GLN A 184 18.67 0.64 -24.17
CA GLN A 184 18.58 0.06 -25.52
C GLN A 184 18.69 1.15 -26.61
N ALA A 185 17.98 2.27 -26.44
CA ALA A 185 18.05 3.39 -27.37
C ALA A 185 19.48 3.92 -27.49
N LEU A 186 20.12 4.21 -26.34
CA LEU A 186 21.50 4.68 -26.30
C LEU A 186 22.50 3.67 -26.91
N GLY A 187 22.30 2.37 -26.68
CA GLY A 187 23.11 1.31 -27.27
C GLY A 187 22.93 1.16 -28.78
N ALA A 188 21.83 1.66 -29.33
CA ALA A 188 21.54 1.58 -30.76
C ALA A 188 22.07 2.79 -31.58
N LEU A 189 22.74 3.78 -30.94
CA LEU A 189 23.26 4.99 -31.62
C LEU A 189 24.24 4.70 -32.73
N ASP A 190 24.91 3.57 -32.69
CA ASP A 190 25.88 3.16 -33.73
C ASP A 190 25.20 2.61 -35.01
N MET A 191 23.88 2.34 -34.95
CA MET A 191 23.12 1.86 -36.11
C MET A 191 22.74 3.04 -37.03
N LYS A 192 23.70 3.47 -37.81
CA LYS A 192 23.54 4.57 -38.76
C LYS A 192 22.81 4.14 -40.03
N ALA A 193 22.02 5.01 -40.60
CA ALA A 193 21.45 4.82 -41.93
C ALA A 193 22.57 4.76 -42.94
N GLY A 194 22.63 3.68 -43.75
CA GLY A 194 23.62 3.56 -44.82
C GLY A 194 23.40 4.67 -45.84
N SER A 195 24.52 5.23 -46.37
CA SER A 195 24.47 6.11 -47.51
C SER A 195 24.08 5.29 -48.76
N LYS A 196 23.01 5.67 -49.44
CA LYS A 196 22.68 5.07 -50.75
C LYS A 196 23.61 5.55 -51.86
N THR A 197 24.36 6.61 -51.63
CA THR A 197 25.22 7.28 -52.64
C THR A 197 26.24 6.34 -53.22
N ASP A 198 26.83 5.46 -52.36
CA ASP A 198 27.83 4.48 -52.83
C ASP A 198 27.17 3.37 -53.66
N LEU A 199 25.93 2.99 -53.33
CA LEU A 199 25.14 2.04 -54.08
C LEU A 199 24.69 2.63 -55.43
N GLU A 200 24.25 3.88 -55.45
CA GLU A 200 23.86 4.63 -56.64
C GLU A 200 25.07 4.78 -57.59
N MET A 201 26.24 5.16 -57.04
CA MET A 201 27.48 5.20 -57.82
C MET A 201 27.90 3.81 -58.37
N ALA A 202 27.75 2.76 -57.57
CA ALA A 202 28.06 1.41 -58.05
C ALA A 202 27.09 0.93 -59.13
N LEU A 203 25.81 1.28 -59.05
CA LEU A 203 24.80 0.99 -60.07
C LEU A 203 25.07 1.78 -61.36
N GLU A 204 25.42 3.07 -61.28
CA GLU A 204 25.80 3.90 -62.43
C GLU A 204 27.07 3.31 -63.12
N LEU A 205 28.06 2.86 -62.33
CA LEU A 205 29.24 2.20 -62.86
C LEU A 205 28.92 0.85 -63.52
N ALA A 206 28.00 0.07 -62.98
CA ALA A 206 27.55 -1.20 -63.53
C ALA A 206 26.82 -0.97 -64.87
N ASP A 207 25.92 0.02 -64.93
CA ASP A 207 25.20 0.39 -66.16
C ASP A 207 26.15 0.91 -67.27
N MET A 208 27.30 1.47 -66.90
CA MET A 208 28.35 1.89 -67.86
C MET A 208 29.19 0.73 -68.38
N ILE A 209 29.20 -0.42 -67.76
CA ILE A 209 29.99 -1.60 -68.13
C ILE A 209 29.15 -2.56 -68.96
N ASP A 210 27.85 -2.47 -68.98
CA ASP A 210 26.96 -3.38 -69.71
C ASP A 210 26.65 -2.93 -71.13
N LEU A 211 27.66 -2.35 -71.81
CA LEU A 211 27.64 -1.94 -73.20
C LEU A 211 28.52 -2.85 -74.09
#